data_006a8c6562ce1685dfffe3f59acb69e9
#
_entry.id   006a8c6562ce1685dfffe3f59acb69e9
#
_cell.length_a   1.000
_cell.length_b   1.000
_cell.length_c   1.000
_cell.angle_alpha   90.00
_cell.angle_beta   90.00
_cell.angle_gamma   90.00
#
_symmetry.space_group_name_H-M   'P 1'
#
loop_
_entity.id
_entity.type
_entity.pdbx_description
1 polymer ?
#
loop_
_entity_poly.entity_id
_entity_poly.type
_entity_poly.pdbx_seq_one_letter_code
_entity_poly.pdbx_strand_id
1 'polypeptide(L)'
;MFDLRRCESRMIEVVWEFIVKEEARGHFELAYGPGGAWSKLYDRAPGFRGTTLLCDTQDPQRYLAFDFWDTVDQWEQMLVERQAEYADLEAAFADWTESKREVGVFRLLAEATVQPRGKAYRRQAGGSRSRGRHRDV
;
A
#
# COMPACT_ATOMS: atom_id res chain seq x y z
N MET A 1 27.05 -21.05 0.34
CA MET A 1 26.94 -19.90 -0.52
C MET A 1 25.49 -19.53 -0.78
N PHE A 2 25.20 -18.26 -0.79
CA PHE A 2 23.84 -17.81 -1.03
C PHE A 2 23.40 -18.12 -2.46
N ASP A 3 22.23 -18.74 -2.58
CA ASP A 3 21.67 -19.06 -3.89
C ASP A 3 20.82 -17.90 -4.39
N LEU A 4 21.37 -17.12 -5.30
CA LEU A 4 20.68 -15.95 -5.80
C LEU A 4 19.39 -16.27 -6.50
N ARG A 5 19.25 -17.48 -7.04
CA ARG A 5 18.04 -17.85 -7.74
C ARG A 5 16.87 -18.04 -6.82
N ARG A 6 17.12 -18.31 -5.58
CA ARG A 6 16.04 -18.43 -4.60
C ARG A 6 15.40 -17.09 -4.31
N CYS A 7 16.09 -16.01 -4.65
CA CYS A 7 15.58 -14.67 -4.44
C CYS A 7 15.48 -13.94 -5.77
N GLU A 8 15.09 -14.66 -6.79
CA GLU A 8 14.99 -14.06 -8.11
C GLU A 8 13.91 -13.01 -8.22
N SER A 9 12.87 -13.17 -7.45
CA SER A 9 11.85 -12.14 -7.42
C SER A 9 12.51 -10.87 -6.95
N ARG A 10 12.46 -9.85 -7.79
CA ARG A 10 12.99 -8.54 -7.45
C ARG A 10 11.93 -7.64 -6.87
N MET A 11 10.70 -8.13 -6.85
CA MET A 11 9.60 -7.35 -6.32
C MET A 11 9.84 -7.04 -4.87
N ILE A 12 9.58 -5.81 -4.51
CA ILE A 12 9.72 -5.34 -3.15
C ILE A 12 8.41 -4.76 -2.65
N GLU A 13 8.34 -4.65 -1.34
CA GLU A 13 7.28 -3.94 -0.66
C GLU A 13 7.92 -2.89 0.21
N VAL A 14 7.52 -1.64 0.01
CA VAL A 14 7.94 -0.54 0.88
C VAL A 14 6.85 -0.39 1.91
N VAL A 15 7.20 -0.52 3.18
CA VAL A 15 6.21 -0.56 4.25
C VAL A 15 6.34 0.70 5.12
N TRP A 16 5.19 1.37 5.28
CA TRP A 16 5.10 2.59 6.07
C TRP A 16 4.13 2.40 7.21
N GLU A 17 4.42 3.03 8.34
CA GLU A 17 3.49 3.09 9.45
C GLU A 17 3.08 4.54 9.65
N PHE A 18 1.77 4.77 9.75
CA PHE A 18 1.22 6.11 10.00
C PHE A 18 0.37 6.07 11.25
N ILE A 19 0.53 7.11 12.07
CA ILE A 19 -0.47 7.40 13.10
C ILE A 19 -1.22 8.62 12.59
N VAL A 20 -2.48 8.43 12.25
CA VAL A 20 -3.29 9.44 11.57
C VAL A 20 -4.17 10.12 12.60
N LYS A 21 -4.28 11.44 12.49
CA LYS A 21 -5.16 12.20 13.39
C LYS A 21 -6.58 11.70 13.22
N GLU A 22 -7.29 11.63 14.33
CA GLU A 22 -8.64 11.08 14.35
C GLU A 22 -9.53 11.75 13.30
N GLU A 23 -9.50 13.07 13.26
CA GLU A 23 -10.37 13.84 12.37
C GLU A 23 -9.96 13.75 10.91
N ALA A 24 -8.75 13.25 10.62
CA ALA A 24 -8.24 13.21 9.26
C ALA A 24 -8.31 11.82 8.63
N ARG A 25 -8.85 10.85 9.34
CA ARG A 25 -8.83 9.45 8.86
C ARG A 25 -9.48 9.29 7.49
N GLY A 26 -10.62 9.92 7.29
CA GLY A 26 -11.30 9.81 6.01
C GLY A 26 -10.50 10.40 4.86
N HIS A 27 -9.91 11.56 5.08
CA HIS A 27 -9.07 12.20 4.06
C HIS A 27 -7.85 11.34 3.74
N PHE A 28 -7.25 10.76 4.77
CA PHE A 28 -6.08 9.92 4.59
C PHE A 28 -6.41 8.69 3.74
N GLU A 29 -7.52 8.03 4.05
CA GLU A 29 -7.91 6.83 3.31
C GLU A 29 -8.23 7.14 1.86
N LEU A 30 -8.88 8.25 1.60
CA LEU A 30 -9.18 8.65 0.23
C LEU A 30 -7.92 8.95 -0.56
N ALA A 31 -6.93 9.56 0.07
CA ALA A 31 -5.70 9.91 -0.63
C ALA A 31 -4.89 8.68 -1.02
N TYR A 32 -4.96 7.61 -0.24
CA TYR A 32 -4.28 6.36 -0.56
C TYR A 32 -5.11 5.46 -1.47
N GLY A 33 -6.42 5.64 -1.49
CA GLY A 33 -7.30 4.77 -2.25
C GLY A 33 -7.26 5.02 -3.75
N PRO A 34 -8.07 4.26 -4.49
CA PRO A 34 -8.12 4.41 -5.95
C PRO A 34 -8.49 5.85 -6.32
N GLY A 35 -7.70 6.42 -7.23
CA GLY A 35 -7.92 7.80 -7.65
C GLY A 35 -7.43 8.85 -6.69
N GLY A 36 -6.85 8.46 -5.55
CA GLY A 36 -6.31 9.40 -4.61
C GLY A 36 -4.95 9.94 -5.03
N ALA A 37 -4.44 10.89 -4.25
CA ALA A 37 -3.24 11.62 -4.63
C ALA A 37 -2.01 10.71 -4.75
N TRP A 38 -1.81 9.81 -3.80
CA TRP A 38 -0.66 8.89 -3.85
C TRP A 38 -0.81 7.91 -5.00
N SER A 39 -2.01 7.39 -5.20
CA SER A 39 -2.28 6.49 -6.29
C SER A 39 -1.96 7.14 -7.63
N LYS A 40 -2.36 8.39 -7.80
CA LYS A 40 -2.10 9.11 -9.04
C LYS A 40 -0.62 9.35 -9.27
N LEU A 41 0.13 9.65 -8.21
CA LEU A 41 1.56 9.86 -8.31
C LEU A 41 2.25 8.58 -8.77
N TYR A 42 1.90 7.46 -8.17
CA TYR A 42 2.57 6.19 -8.42
C TYR A 42 2.12 5.50 -9.71
N ASP A 43 0.87 5.71 -10.13
CA ASP A 43 0.29 4.97 -11.25
C ASP A 43 1.11 5.05 -12.53
N ARG A 44 1.76 6.17 -12.75
CA ARG A 44 2.54 6.37 -13.97
C ARG A 44 3.99 5.97 -13.82
N ALA A 45 4.40 5.56 -12.64
CA ALA A 45 5.79 5.19 -12.42
C ALA A 45 6.02 3.75 -12.89
N PRO A 46 7.05 3.53 -13.70
CA PRO A 46 7.37 2.15 -14.12
C PRO A 46 7.65 1.28 -12.91
N GLY A 47 7.08 0.10 -12.93
CA GLY A 47 7.33 -0.88 -11.87
C GLY A 47 6.39 -0.82 -10.69
N PHE A 48 5.55 0.19 -10.60
CA PHE A 48 4.58 0.25 -9.51
C PHE A 48 3.49 -0.78 -9.71
N ARG A 49 3.18 -1.56 -8.67
CA ARG A 49 2.22 -2.65 -8.76
C ARG A 49 0.99 -2.47 -7.88
N GLY A 50 0.97 -1.46 -7.06
CA GLY A 50 -0.21 -1.19 -6.24
C GLY A 50 0.16 -0.97 -4.79
N THR A 51 -0.84 -0.63 -4.02
CA THR A 51 -0.70 -0.35 -2.59
C THR A 51 -1.81 -1.06 -1.84
N THR A 52 -1.45 -1.61 -0.69
CA THR A 52 -2.43 -2.12 0.26
C THR A 52 -2.37 -1.25 1.52
N LEU A 53 -3.52 -0.79 1.96
CA LEU A 53 -3.61 0.00 3.18
C LEU A 53 -4.35 -0.83 4.23
N LEU A 54 -3.73 -0.98 5.39
CA LEU A 54 -4.30 -1.72 6.51
C LEU A 54 -4.53 -0.79 7.68
N CYS A 55 -5.61 -1.01 8.39
CA CYS A 55 -5.88 -0.29 9.62
C CYS A 55 -5.80 -1.28 10.78
N ASP A 56 -5.12 -0.86 11.85
CA ASP A 56 -4.97 -1.68 13.03
C ASP A 56 -6.34 -1.91 13.67
N THR A 57 -6.66 -3.17 13.98
CA THR A 57 -7.96 -3.49 14.57
C THR A 57 -8.10 -3.00 16.01
N GLN A 58 -6.98 -2.71 16.67
CA GLN A 58 -6.98 -2.26 18.07
C GLN A 58 -6.80 -0.75 18.19
N ASP A 59 -6.24 -0.11 17.17
CA ASP A 59 -5.96 1.33 17.19
C ASP A 59 -6.38 1.91 15.85
N PRO A 60 -7.56 2.54 15.79
CA PRO A 60 -8.07 3.03 14.50
C PRO A 60 -7.28 4.17 13.89
N GLN A 61 -6.33 4.76 14.62
CA GLN A 61 -5.47 5.79 14.07
C GLN A 61 -4.20 5.22 13.44
N ARG A 62 -3.91 3.94 13.67
CA ARG A 62 -2.68 3.32 13.18
C ARG A 62 -2.92 2.59 11.88
N TYR A 63 -2.15 2.96 10.86
CA TYR A 63 -2.25 2.37 9.53
C TYR A 63 -0.89 1.84 9.09
N LEU A 64 -0.92 0.78 8.30
CA LEU A 64 0.25 0.32 7.56
C LEU A 64 -0.07 0.41 6.08
N ALA A 65 0.88 0.94 5.33
CA ALA A 65 0.76 0.99 3.87
C ALA A 65 1.88 0.16 3.27
N PHE A 66 1.52 -0.69 2.32
CA PHE A 66 2.45 -1.56 1.61
C PHE A 66 2.43 -1.15 0.15
N ASP A 67 3.52 -0.57 -0.33
CA ASP A 67 3.64 -0.19 -1.73
C ASP A 67 4.45 -1.25 -2.45
N PHE A 68 3.89 -1.80 -3.52
CA PHE A 68 4.51 -2.91 -4.26
C PHE A 68 5.20 -2.38 -5.51
N TRP A 69 6.47 -2.74 -5.68
CA TRP A 69 7.28 -2.33 -6.83
C TRP A 69 7.99 -3.52 -7.42
N ASP A 70 8.17 -3.51 -8.75
CA ASP A 70 8.90 -4.59 -9.41
C ASP A 70 10.34 -4.68 -8.95
N THR A 71 11.01 -3.55 -8.76
CA THR A 71 12.40 -3.52 -8.33
C THR A 71 12.67 -2.32 -7.43
N VAL A 72 13.72 -2.43 -6.63
CA VAL A 72 14.23 -1.31 -5.84
C VAL A 72 14.61 -0.14 -6.73
N ASP A 73 15.27 -0.45 -7.85
CA ASP A 73 15.74 0.59 -8.76
C ASP A 73 14.60 1.45 -9.29
N GLN A 74 13.49 0.82 -9.64
CA GLN A 74 12.34 1.57 -10.15
C GLN A 74 11.71 2.45 -9.08
N TRP A 75 11.66 1.96 -7.85
CA TRP A 75 11.18 2.76 -6.74
C TRP A 75 12.09 3.97 -6.51
N GLU A 76 13.40 3.73 -6.48
CA GLU A 76 14.36 4.81 -6.27
C GLU A 76 14.32 5.81 -7.41
N GLN A 77 14.13 5.33 -8.62
CA GLN A 77 14.05 6.21 -9.78
C GLN A 77 12.83 7.12 -9.69
N MET A 78 11.70 6.58 -9.24
CA MET A 78 10.50 7.39 -9.03
C MET A 78 10.76 8.50 -8.02
N LEU A 79 11.45 8.19 -6.94
CA LEU A 79 11.75 9.20 -5.93
C LEU A 79 12.60 10.33 -6.49
N VAL A 80 13.52 10.00 -7.40
CA VAL A 80 14.35 11.02 -8.04
C VAL A 80 13.56 11.84 -9.05
N GLU A 81 12.82 11.15 -9.92
CA GLU A 81 12.14 11.81 -11.04
C GLU A 81 10.95 12.64 -10.59
N ARG A 82 10.30 12.22 -9.51
CA ARG A 82 9.11 12.91 -9.01
C ARG A 82 9.33 13.51 -7.64
N GLN A 83 10.53 13.93 -7.41
CA GLN A 83 10.94 14.44 -6.10
C GLN A 83 10.05 15.58 -5.61
N ALA A 84 9.76 16.53 -6.48
CA ALA A 84 8.96 17.69 -6.09
C ALA A 84 7.52 17.28 -5.75
N GLU A 85 6.92 16.45 -6.59
CA GLU A 85 5.55 15.98 -6.35
C GLU A 85 5.45 15.16 -5.09
N TYR A 86 6.45 14.32 -4.88
CA TYR A 86 6.51 13.48 -3.68
C TYR A 86 6.59 14.35 -2.42
N ALA A 87 7.46 15.36 -2.46
CA ALA A 87 7.64 16.26 -1.31
C ALA A 87 6.35 17.03 -1.01
N ASP A 88 5.65 17.46 -2.06
CA ASP A 88 4.38 18.17 -1.89
C ASP A 88 3.34 17.29 -1.20
N LEU A 89 3.27 16.02 -1.59
CA LEU A 89 2.32 15.10 -0.98
C LEU A 89 2.71 14.80 0.46
N GLU A 90 3.99 14.65 0.73
CA GLU A 90 4.43 14.42 2.11
C GLU A 90 4.07 15.60 2.99
N ALA A 91 4.23 16.81 2.48
CA ALA A 91 3.88 18.00 3.24
C ALA A 91 2.39 18.04 3.54
N ALA A 92 1.56 17.70 2.56
CA ALA A 92 0.11 17.66 2.78
C ALA A 92 -0.27 16.58 3.79
N PHE A 93 0.36 15.43 3.71
CA PHE A 93 0.07 14.34 4.64
C PHE A 93 0.53 14.65 6.05
N ALA A 94 1.55 15.47 6.20
CA ALA A 94 2.03 15.85 7.53
C ALA A 94 0.94 16.51 8.35
N ASP A 95 0.02 17.21 7.69
CA ASP A 95 -1.09 17.84 8.41
C ASP A 95 -2.11 16.83 8.94
N TRP A 96 -2.14 15.64 8.35
CA TRP A 96 -3.12 14.62 8.70
C TRP A 96 -2.57 13.57 9.66
N THR A 97 -1.26 13.55 9.86
CA THR A 97 -0.64 12.47 10.64
C THR A 97 0.06 13.03 11.86
N GLU A 98 0.06 12.24 12.93
CA GLU A 98 0.86 12.52 14.11
C GLU A 98 2.26 11.99 13.92
N SER A 99 2.42 10.91 13.15
CA SER A 99 3.72 10.37 12.84
C SER A 99 3.68 9.55 11.57
N LYS A 100 4.83 9.45 10.93
CA LYS A 100 5.06 8.60 9.77
C LYS A 100 6.42 7.95 9.95
N ARG A 101 6.49 6.66 9.73
CA ARG A 101 7.75 5.92 9.91
C ARG A 101 7.89 4.89 8.79
N GLU A 102 9.06 4.86 8.18
CA GLU A 102 9.37 3.78 7.26
C GLU A 102 9.72 2.54 8.07
N VAL A 103 8.91 1.50 7.93
CA VAL A 103 9.18 0.25 8.60
C VAL A 103 10.34 -0.46 7.91
N GLY A 104 10.34 -0.45 6.59
CA GLY A 104 11.43 -1.04 5.83
C GLY A 104 11.07 -1.27 4.38
N VAL A 105 12.07 -1.75 3.65
CA VAL A 105 11.91 -2.18 2.26
C VAL A 105 12.23 -3.66 2.26
N PHE A 106 11.26 -4.46 1.84
CA PHE A 106 11.34 -5.91 1.96
C PHE A 106 11.24 -6.56 0.58
N ARG A 107 12.04 -7.60 0.37
CA ARG A 107 11.95 -8.36 -0.85
C ARG A 107 10.90 -9.43 -0.72
N LEU A 108 10.05 -9.55 -1.72
CA LEU A 108 9.07 -10.62 -1.76
C LEU A 108 9.78 -11.94 -2.04
N LEU A 109 9.52 -12.93 -1.21
CA LEU A 109 10.02 -14.28 -1.43
C LEU A 109 8.86 -15.09 -1.99
N ALA A 110 8.77 -15.10 -3.32
CA ALA A 110 7.62 -15.70 -3.99
C ALA A 110 7.48 -17.19 -3.66
N GLU A 111 8.60 -17.89 -3.53
CA GLU A 111 8.58 -19.31 -3.23
C GLU A 111 8.07 -19.62 -1.84
N ALA A 112 8.17 -18.67 -0.95
CA ALA A 112 7.73 -18.83 0.43
C ALA A 112 6.40 -18.15 0.71
N THR A 113 5.72 -17.68 -0.33
CA THR A 113 4.48 -16.95 -0.18
C THR A 113 3.32 -17.81 -0.66
N VAL A 114 2.33 -17.95 0.20
CA VAL A 114 1.08 -18.62 -0.16
C VAL A 114 0.07 -17.56 -0.50
N GLN A 115 -0.44 -17.60 -1.72
CA GLN A 115 -1.38 -16.58 -2.16
C GLN A 115 -2.74 -16.79 -1.54
N PRO A 116 -3.45 -15.72 -1.19
CA PRO A 116 -4.84 -15.84 -0.77
C PRO A 116 -5.66 -16.43 -1.92
N ARG A 117 -6.72 -17.12 -1.59
CA ARG A 117 -7.60 -17.63 -2.62
C ARG A 117 -8.35 -16.47 -3.23
N GLY A 118 -7.98 -16.15 -4.46
CA GLY A 118 -8.53 -14.98 -5.12
C GLY A 118 -10.03 -15.01 -5.27
N LYS A 119 -10.57 -16.21 -5.51
CA LYS A 119 -12.00 -16.33 -5.70
C LYS A 119 -12.78 -15.95 -4.45
N ALA A 120 -12.36 -16.45 -3.28
CA ALA A 120 -13.02 -16.12 -2.03
C ALA A 120 -12.87 -14.64 -1.72
N TYR A 121 -11.70 -14.11 -1.98
CA TYR A 121 -11.44 -12.71 -1.73
C TYR A 121 -12.33 -11.83 -2.61
N ARG A 122 -12.44 -12.16 -3.89
CA ARG A 122 -13.29 -11.39 -4.80
C ARG A 122 -14.76 -11.50 -4.43
N ARG A 123 -15.18 -12.65 -3.93
CA ARG A 123 -16.55 -12.81 -3.53
C ARG A 123 -16.89 -11.93 -2.34
N GLN A 124 -15.98 -11.79 -1.40
CA GLN A 124 -16.20 -10.90 -0.27
C GLN A 124 -16.35 -9.47 -0.75
N ALA A 125 -15.52 -9.05 -1.68
CA ALA A 125 -15.60 -7.71 -2.22
C ALA A 125 -16.91 -7.49 -2.97
N GLY A 126 -17.32 -8.50 -3.75
CA GLY A 126 -18.56 -8.40 -4.50
C GLY A 126 -19.79 -8.56 -3.65
N GLY A 127 -19.68 -9.35 -2.59
CA GLY A 127 -20.80 -9.64 -1.73
C GLY A 127 -21.34 -8.45 -0.97
N SER A 128 -20.56 -7.43 -0.90
CA SER A 128 -21.02 -6.22 -0.24
C SER A 128 -22.24 -5.64 -0.87
N ARG A 129 -22.58 -6.09 -2.03
CA ARG A 129 -23.76 -5.59 -2.66
C ARG A 129 -24.91 -6.54 -2.49
N SER A 130 -25.38 -7.27 -2.17
CA SER A 130 -26.52 -8.02 -2.17
C SER A 130 -27.07 -8.65 -1.27
N ARG A 131 -27.11 -8.74 -1.35
CA ARG A 131 -27.55 -9.26 -0.78
C ARG A 131 -27.88 -9.18 0.11
N GLY A 132 -27.92 -8.93 0.10
CA GLY A 132 -28.23 -8.84 0.90
C GLY A 132 -28.93 -9.46 1.21
N ARG A 133 -29.43 -9.91 0.81
CA ARG A 133 -30.03 -10.34 0.98
C ARG A 133 -30.20 -11.04 1.47
N HIS A 134 -29.87 -11.23 1.56
CA HIS A 134 -29.80 -11.83 2.08
C HIS A 134 -29.79 -12.43 2.63
N ARG A 135 -29.85 -12.53 2.49
CA ARG A 135 -29.63 -13.00 3.05
C ARG A 135 -29.34 -13.36 3.72
N ASP A 136 -29.16 -13.44 3.71
CA ASP A 136 -28.69 -13.59 4.40
C ASP A 136 -28.23 -13.97 4.85
N VAL A 137 -28.00 -13.90 4.63
CA VAL A 137 -27.51 -13.98 5.28
C VAL A 137 -27.14 -13.95 5.79
#